data_288940fab529b01a501443657f0edb97
#
_entry.id   288940fab529b01a501443657f0edb97
#
_cell.length_a   1.000
_cell.length_b   1.000
_cell.length_c   1.000
_cell.angle_alpha   90.00
_cell.angle_beta   90.00
_cell.angle_gamma   90.00
#
_symmetry.space_group_name_H-M   'P 1'
#
loop_
_entity.id
_entity.type
_entity.pdbx_description
1 polymer ?
#
loop_
_entity_poly.entity_id
_entity_poly.type
_entity_poly.pdbx_seq_one_letter_code
_entity_poly.pdbx_strand_id
1 'polypeptide(L)'
;MLSFEQMIQAVDSHTAGEPTRVVTGGLPQIAGATMAEKRDALQRDHDHIRRALVLEPRGHDAVIVAYLLPPTRDDADLGVVFVNDAGYLGMCGHGSIGLATTAVAMGMVKACLLYTSPSPRDKRQSRMPSSA
;
A
#
# COMPACT_ATOMS: atom_id res chain seq x y z
N MET A 1 -1.19 33.58 7.25
CA MET A 1 -1.21 32.92 5.94
C MET A 1 -1.20 31.41 6.14
N LEU A 2 -2.07 30.70 5.44
CA LEU A 2 -2.06 29.25 5.48
C LEU A 2 -0.92 28.72 4.60
N SER A 3 -0.20 27.75 5.12
CA SER A 3 0.80 27.01 4.34
C SER A 3 0.62 25.52 4.58
N PHE A 4 0.92 24.71 3.55
CA PHE A 4 0.88 23.27 3.65
C PHE A 4 2.30 22.73 3.64
N GLU A 5 2.61 21.90 4.62
CA GLU A 5 3.90 21.23 4.64
C GLU A 5 3.89 20.01 3.74
N GLN A 6 2.71 19.37 3.62
CA GLN A 6 2.59 18.12 2.86
C GLN A 6 1.15 17.93 2.42
N MET A 7 0.98 17.37 1.23
CA MET A 7 -0.32 16.97 0.71
C MET A 7 -0.23 15.51 0.32
N ILE A 8 -1.10 14.68 0.89
CA ILE A 8 -1.17 13.25 0.59
C ILE A 8 -2.49 12.96 -0.09
N GLN A 9 -2.43 12.26 -1.21
CA GLN A 9 -3.61 11.76 -1.89
C GLN A 9 -3.81 10.29 -1.56
N ALA A 10 -5.05 9.92 -1.29
CA ALA A 10 -5.37 8.55 -0.95
C ALA A 10 -6.74 8.16 -1.50
N VAL A 11 -6.93 6.88 -1.74
CA VAL A 11 -8.20 6.28 -2.12
C VAL A 11 -8.56 5.24 -1.09
N ASP A 12 -9.72 5.38 -0.49
CA ASP A 12 -10.21 4.44 0.51
C ASP A 12 -11.11 3.40 -0.16
N SER A 13 -10.96 2.16 0.28
CA SER A 13 -11.75 1.03 -0.18
C SER A 13 -12.00 0.07 0.97
N HIS A 14 -12.74 -1.01 0.71
CA HIS A 14 -12.85 -2.09 1.67
C HIS A 14 -12.89 -3.42 0.95
N THR A 15 -12.45 -4.45 1.66
CA THR A 15 -12.51 -5.83 1.22
C THR A 15 -13.36 -6.57 2.26
N ALA A 16 -14.60 -6.88 1.91
CA ALA A 16 -15.56 -7.51 2.83
C ALA A 16 -15.68 -6.77 4.17
N GLY A 17 -15.69 -5.44 4.11
CA GLY A 17 -15.79 -4.59 5.30
C GLY A 17 -14.45 -4.19 5.92
N GLU A 18 -13.35 -4.80 5.54
CA GLU A 18 -12.02 -4.46 6.06
C GLU A 18 -11.47 -3.26 5.28
N PRO A 19 -11.22 -2.12 5.93
CA PRO A 19 -10.84 -0.90 5.23
C PRO A 19 -9.38 -0.90 4.80
N THR A 20 -9.13 -0.34 3.63
CA THR A 20 -7.79 -0.13 3.10
C THR A 20 -7.70 1.28 2.54
N ARG A 21 -6.68 2.01 2.94
CA ARG A 21 -6.37 3.34 2.41
C ARG A 21 -5.13 3.24 1.54
N VAL A 22 -5.27 3.45 0.26
CA VAL A 22 -4.16 3.39 -0.70
C VAL A 22 -3.66 4.80 -0.93
N VAL A 23 -2.40 5.06 -0.58
CA VAL A 23 -1.77 6.35 -0.83
C VAL A 23 -1.26 6.36 -2.26
N THR A 24 -1.84 7.24 -3.07
CA THR A 24 -1.57 7.31 -4.50
C THR A 24 -0.65 8.46 -4.88
N GLY A 25 -0.40 9.39 -3.98
CA GLY A 25 0.47 10.52 -4.27
C GLY A 25 0.85 11.32 -3.04
N GLY A 26 1.89 12.11 -3.17
CA GLY A 26 2.33 13.01 -2.13
C GLY A 26 3.40 12.46 -1.21
N LEU A 27 3.82 11.22 -1.39
CA LEU A 27 4.93 10.67 -0.61
C LEU A 27 6.25 11.30 -1.06
N PRO A 28 7.18 11.53 -0.13
CA PRO A 28 8.52 11.93 -0.51
C PRO A 28 9.23 10.80 -1.25
N GLN A 29 10.30 11.13 -1.93
CA GLN A 29 11.13 10.10 -2.55
C GLN A 29 11.80 9.28 -1.46
N ILE A 30 11.59 7.97 -1.50
CA ILE A 30 12.08 7.06 -0.47
C ILE A 30 13.30 6.31 -1.00
N ALA A 31 14.40 6.40 -0.27
CA ALA A 31 15.64 5.73 -0.63
C ALA A 31 15.56 4.24 -0.31
N GLY A 32 16.18 3.43 -1.15
CA GLY A 32 16.30 2.00 -0.94
C GLY A 32 16.30 1.23 -2.24
N ALA A 33 17.12 0.18 -2.31
CA ALA A 33 17.20 -0.70 -3.46
C ALA A 33 16.13 -1.79 -3.40
N THR A 34 15.60 -2.09 -2.23
CA THR A 34 14.55 -3.10 -2.03
C THR A 34 13.37 -2.47 -1.31
N MET A 35 12.23 -3.14 -1.37
CA MET A 35 11.05 -2.66 -0.63
C MET A 35 11.29 -2.71 0.88
N ALA A 36 12.05 -3.67 1.36
CA ALA A 36 12.42 -3.75 2.78
C ALA A 36 13.25 -2.54 3.21
N GLU A 37 14.19 -2.13 2.39
CA GLU A 37 14.99 -0.93 2.67
C GLU A 37 14.14 0.33 2.63
N LYS A 38 13.20 0.42 1.69
CA LYS A 38 12.26 1.55 1.62
C LYS A 38 11.36 1.58 2.84
N ARG A 39 10.88 0.42 3.29
CA ARG A 39 10.09 0.33 4.53
C ARG A 39 10.89 0.85 5.73
N ASP A 40 12.15 0.46 5.83
CA ASP A 40 13.00 0.89 6.92
C ASP A 40 13.25 2.40 6.88
N ALA A 41 13.43 2.96 5.68
CA ALA A 41 13.58 4.39 5.50
C ALA A 41 12.32 5.16 5.88
N LEU A 42 11.15 4.65 5.51
CA LEU A 42 9.87 5.24 5.92
C LEU A 42 9.74 5.25 7.44
N GLN A 43 10.07 4.15 8.08
CA GLN A 43 9.98 4.05 9.53
C GLN A 43 10.96 4.98 10.23
N ARG A 44 12.17 5.08 9.73
CA ARG A 44 13.22 5.89 10.35
C ARG A 44 12.97 7.37 10.16
N ASP A 45 12.61 7.80 8.94
CA ASP A 45 12.64 9.22 8.58
C ASP A 45 11.25 9.81 8.33
N HIS A 46 10.22 9.01 8.10
CA HIS A 46 8.91 9.46 7.64
C HIS A 46 7.74 8.87 8.40
N ASP A 47 7.96 8.42 9.64
CA ASP A 47 6.88 7.77 10.41
C ASP A 47 5.72 8.72 10.71
N HIS A 48 5.95 10.02 10.66
CA HIS A 48 4.89 11.01 10.85
C HIS A 48 3.77 10.86 9.81
N ILE A 49 4.08 10.37 8.61
CA ILE A 49 3.07 10.12 7.58
C ILE A 49 2.15 8.99 8.01
N ARG A 50 2.70 7.87 8.49
CA ARG A 50 1.91 6.77 9.02
C ARG A 50 0.99 7.26 10.13
N ARG A 51 1.55 7.96 11.09
CA ARG A 51 0.77 8.47 12.21
C ARG A 51 -0.36 9.39 11.78
N ALA A 52 -0.11 10.24 10.80
CA ALA A 52 -1.14 11.13 10.28
C ALA A 52 -2.28 10.38 9.57
N LEU A 53 -1.98 9.27 8.88
CA LEU A 53 -2.95 8.56 8.06
C LEU A 53 -3.67 7.45 8.82
N VAL A 54 -3.05 6.89 9.83
CA VAL A 54 -3.56 5.71 10.53
C VAL A 54 -4.24 6.07 11.84
N LEU A 55 -3.72 7.06 12.55
CA LEU A 55 -4.26 7.44 13.85
C LEU A 55 -5.40 8.45 13.70
N GLU A 56 -6.25 8.52 14.72
CA GLU A 56 -7.32 9.51 14.74
C GLU A 56 -6.74 10.93 14.72
N PRO A 57 -7.41 11.87 14.10
CA PRO A 57 -8.79 11.80 13.58
C PRO A 57 -8.93 11.28 12.16
N ARG A 58 -7.86 11.16 11.39
CA ARG A 58 -7.95 10.74 9.99
C ARG A 58 -7.98 9.24 9.79
N GLY A 59 -7.50 8.49 10.76
CA GLY A 59 -7.51 7.03 10.73
C GLY A 59 -8.23 6.45 11.92
N HIS A 60 -8.07 5.17 12.11
CA HIS A 60 -8.64 4.41 13.22
C HIS A 60 -7.89 3.08 13.34
N ASP A 61 -8.23 2.29 14.35
CA ASP A 61 -7.49 1.07 14.67
C ASP A 61 -7.70 -0.08 13.67
N ALA A 62 -8.69 0.03 12.78
CA ALA A 62 -8.96 -1.01 11.79
C ALA A 62 -8.36 -0.73 10.41
N VAL A 63 -7.91 0.50 10.14
CA VAL A 63 -7.46 0.83 8.79
C VAL A 63 -6.07 0.28 8.51
N ILE A 64 -5.91 -0.29 7.32
CA ILE A 64 -4.61 -0.62 6.75
C ILE A 64 -4.30 0.43 5.69
N VAL A 65 -3.12 0.98 5.74
CA VAL A 65 -2.65 1.94 4.75
C VAL A 65 -1.61 1.26 3.87
N ALA A 66 -1.80 1.37 2.57
CA ALA A 66 -0.87 0.86 1.57
C ALA A 66 -0.19 2.04 0.90
N TYR A 67 1.11 2.16 1.07
CA TYR A 67 1.91 3.15 0.36
C TYR A 67 2.28 2.61 -1.00
N LEU A 68 1.85 3.27 -2.07
CA LEU A 68 2.30 2.95 -3.41
C LEU A 68 3.65 3.62 -3.68
N LEU A 69 4.60 2.81 -4.05
CA LEU A 69 5.96 3.26 -4.36
C LEU A 69 6.37 2.70 -5.71
N PRO A 70 7.39 3.29 -6.35
CA PRO A 70 7.95 2.68 -7.54
C PRO A 70 8.45 1.27 -7.22
N PRO A 71 8.28 0.34 -8.16
CA PRO A 71 8.76 -1.03 -7.95
C PRO A 71 10.28 -1.07 -7.88
N THR A 72 10.81 -2.03 -7.15
CA THR A 72 12.25 -2.26 -7.04
C THR A 72 12.72 -3.46 -7.87
N ARG A 73 11.79 -4.11 -8.57
CA ARG A 73 12.04 -5.26 -9.42
C ARG A 73 11.45 -5.01 -10.80
N ASP A 74 12.10 -5.53 -11.82
CA ASP A 74 11.65 -5.35 -13.20
C ASP A 74 10.37 -6.13 -13.51
N ASP A 75 10.11 -7.20 -12.74
CA ASP A 75 8.93 -8.05 -12.92
C ASP A 75 7.73 -7.58 -12.10
N ALA A 76 7.81 -6.42 -11.48
CA ALA A 76 6.72 -5.85 -10.68
C ALA A 76 6.28 -4.51 -11.27
N ASP A 77 4.96 -4.27 -11.25
CA ASP A 77 4.40 -3.01 -11.73
C ASP A 77 4.36 -1.94 -10.63
N LEU A 78 4.20 -2.36 -9.40
CA LEU A 78 4.08 -1.46 -8.25
C LEU A 78 4.88 -2.01 -7.08
N GLY A 79 5.37 -1.12 -6.25
CA GLY A 79 5.87 -1.44 -4.94
C GLY A 79 4.85 -1.03 -3.88
N VAL A 80 4.81 -1.74 -2.78
CA VAL A 80 3.89 -1.42 -1.69
C VAL A 80 4.54 -1.64 -0.34
N VAL A 81 4.22 -0.74 0.59
CA VAL A 81 4.52 -0.91 2.01
C VAL A 81 3.21 -0.77 2.77
N PHE A 82 2.88 -1.76 3.59
CA PHE A 82 1.68 -1.74 4.40
C PHE A 82 1.99 -1.26 5.81
N VAL A 83 1.13 -0.40 6.33
CA VAL A 83 1.24 0.11 7.69
C VAL A 83 -0.13 0.11 8.37
N ASN A 84 -0.11 0.06 9.68
CA ASN A 84 -1.30 0.21 10.52
C ASN A 84 -0.93 0.96 11.80
N ASP A 85 -1.85 0.97 12.76
CA ASP A 85 -1.64 1.64 14.03
C ASP A 85 -0.48 1.05 14.85
N ALA A 86 -0.19 -0.22 14.67
CA ALA A 86 0.91 -0.89 15.37
C ALA A 86 2.27 -0.68 14.69
N GLY A 87 2.31 -0.34 13.40
CA GLY A 87 3.56 -0.11 12.72
C GLY A 87 3.58 -0.57 11.27
N TYR A 88 4.69 -1.16 10.86
CA TYR A 88 4.97 -1.55 9.49
C TYR A 88 4.82 -3.06 9.36
N LEU A 89 4.03 -3.48 8.38
CA LEU A 89 3.68 -4.87 8.18
C LEU A 89 4.51 -5.47 7.05
N GLY A 90 4.81 -6.76 7.16
CA GLY A 90 5.48 -7.48 6.09
C GLY A 90 4.53 -7.84 4.95
N MET A 91 3.28 -8.09 5.27
CA MET A 91 2.27 -8.53 4.30
C MET A 91 0.89 -8.26 4.87
N CYS A 92 -0.06 -7.98 3.99
CA CYS A 92 -1.46 -7.85 4.38
C CYS A 92 -2.36 -8.38 3.26
N GLY A 93 -3.13 -9.43 3.55
CA GLY A 93 -3.97 -10.08 2.55
C GLY A 93 -5.07 -9.18 2.02
N HIS A 94 -5.93 -8.65 2.89
CA HIS A 94 -7.02 -7.78 2.44
C HIS A 94 -6.50 -6.45 1.90
N GLY A 95 -5.38 -5.97 2.42
CA GLY A 95 -4.72 -4.78 1.89
C GLY A 95 -4.25 -4.99 0.47
N SER A 96 -3.73 -6.16 0.15
CA SER A 96 -3.29 -6.51 -1.20
C SER A 96 -4.47 -6.56 -2.16
N ILE A 97 -5.60 -7.11 -1.74
CA ILE A 97 -6.82 -7.14 -2.56
C ILE A 97 -7.33 -5.73 -2.81
N GLY A 98 -7.42 -4.91 -1.76
CA GLY A 98 -7.85 -3.52 -1.89
C GLY A 98 -6.92 -2.71 -2.78
N LEU A 99 -5.62 -2.92 -2.64
CA LEU A 99 -4.63 -2.26 -3.47
C LEU A 99 -4.78 -2.64 -4.94
N ALA A 100 -4.90 -3.93 -5.23
CA ALA A 100 -5.03 -4.39 -6.61
C ALA A 100 -6.31 -3.85 -7.26
N THR A 101 -7.42 -3.90 -6.54
CA THR A 101 -8.70 -3.37 -7.02
C THR A 101 -8.59 -1.87 -7.28
N THR A 102 -7.99 -1.13 -6.38
CA THR A 102 -7.79 0.31 -6.53
C THR A 102 -6.89 0.62 -7.72
N ALA A 103 -5.78 -0.10 -7.86
CA ALA A 103 -4.84 0.12 -8.95
C ALA A 103 -5.47 -0.12 -10.32
N VAL A 104 -6.31 -1.13 -10.44
CA VAL A 104 -7.06 -1.40 -11.66
C VAL A 104 -8.10 -0.30 -11.90
N ALA A 105 -8.87 0.06 -10.88
CA ALA A 105 -9.92 1.07 -11.00
C ALA A 105 -9.36 2.45 -11.36
N MET A 106 -8.17 2.75 -10.88
CA MET A 106 -7.48 4.02 -11.18
C MET A 106 -6.68 3.99 -12.48
N GLY A 107 -6.65 2.85 -13.17
CA GLY A 107 -5.89 2.74 -14.42
C GLY A 107 -4.39 2.66 -14.24
N MET A 108 -3.91 2.35 -13.06
CA MET A 108 -2.48 2.26 -12.78
C MET A 108 -1.86 1.00 -13.35
N VAL A 109 -2.65 -0.08 -13.41
CA VAL A 109 -2.26 -1.35 -14.00
C VAL A 109 -3.41 -1.87 -14.86
N LYS A 110 -3.09 -2.75 -15.80
CA LYS A 110 -4.11 -3.35 -16.65
C LYS A 110 -4.79 -4.51 -15.92
N ALA A 111 -6.12 -4.54 -16.00
CA ALA A 111 -6.88 -5.67 -15.50
C ALA A 111 -6.85 -6.79 -16.53
N CYS A 112 -5.85 -7.61 -16.48
CA CYS A 112 -5.78 -8.80 -17.31
C CYS A 112 -5.78 -10.02 -16.38
N LEU A 113 -5.31 -11.14 -16.86
CA LEU A 113 -5.15 -12.29 -16.00
C LEU A 113 -4.11 -11.96 -14.94
N LEU A 114 -4.56 -11.83 -13.71
CA LEU A 114 -3.71 -11.39 -12.62
C LEU A 114 -3.10 -12.58 -11.90
N TYR A 115 -1.86 -12.40 -11.53
CA TYR A 115 -1.19 -13.34 -10.66
C TYR A 115 -1.03 -12.69 -9.32
N THR A 116 -1.45 -13.38 -8.29
CA THR A 116 -1.15 -12.94 -6.93
C THR A 116 0.26 -13.37 -6.58
N SER A 117 0.85 -12.68 -5.61
CA SER A 117 2.04 -13.20 -4.99
C SER A 117 1.70 -14.54 -4.36
N PRO A 118 2.35 -15.63 -4.77
CA PRO A 118 2.00 -16.92 -4.22
C PRO A 118 2.33 -16.97 -2.74
N SER A 119 1.38 -17.43 -1.94
CA SER A 119 1.69 -17.70 -0.55
C SER A 119 2.41 -19.04 -0.45
N PRO A 120 3.18 -19.24 0.61
CA PRO A 120 3.80 -20.56 0.83
C PRO A 120 2.79 -21.70 0.92
N ARG A 121 1.55 -21.41 1.27
CA ARG A 121 0.52 -22.41 1.46
C ARG A 121 -0.25 -22.75 0.22
N ASP A 122 -0.24 -21.87 -0.78
CA ASP A 122 -1.08 -22.08 -1.95
C ASP A 122 -0.45 -21.49 -3.19
N LYS A 123 0.44 -22.26 -3.78
CA LYS A 123 1.12 -21.87 -5.00
C LYS A 123 0.21 -21.85 -6.22
N ARG A 124 -0.97 -22.47 -6.14
CA ARG A 124 -1.91 -22.52 -7.25
C ARG A 124 -2.71 -21.24 -7.37
N GLN A 125 -2.67 -20.40 -6.38
CA GLN A 125 -3.39 -19.14 -6.40
C GLN A 125 -2.74 -18.06 -7.25
N SER A 126 -1.68 -18.36 -7.94
CA SER A 126 -0.99 -17.38 -8.75
C SER A 126 -1.85 -16.83 -9.88
N ARG A 127 -2.99 -17.44 -10.17
CA ARG A 127 -3.86 -17.02 -11.25
C ARG A 127 -5.23 -16.67 -10.75
N MET A 128 -5.39 -15.48 -10.30
CA MET A 128 -6.68 -15.00 -9.84
C MET A 128 -6.96 -13.66 -10.46
N PRO A 129 -8.03 -13.53 -11.25
CA PRO A 129 -8.28 -12.30 -11.99
C PRO A 129 -8.50 -11.08 -11.11
N SER A 130 -8.92 -11.25 -9.89
CA SER A 130 -9.31 -10.13 -9.04
C SER A 130 -8.51 -10.04 -7.76
N SER A 131 -7.54 -10.89 -7.54
CA SER A 131 -6.78 -10.83 -6.30
C SER A 131 -5.34 -10.49 -6.56
N ALA A 132 -4.79 -9.83 -5.63
CA ALA A 132 -3.39 -9.45 -5.65
C ALA A 132 -2.53 -10.50 -4.97
#